data_77a0743384c457c31a5bd02bb898dcd2
#
_entry.id   77a0743384c457c31a5bd02bb898dcd2
#
_cell.length_a   1.000
_cell.length_b   1.000
_cell.length_c   1.000
_cell.angle_alpha   90.00
_cell.angle_beta   90.00
_cell.angle_gamma   90.00
#
_symmetry.space_group_name_H-M   'P 1'
#
loop_
_entity.id
_entity.type
_entity.pdbx_description
1 polymer ?
#
loop_
_entity_poly.entity_id
_entity_poly.type
_entity_poly.pdbx_seq_one_letter_code
_entity_poly.pdbx_strand_id
1 'polypeptide(L)'
;MNERSKKGHFSFSKRERISEKKIIDSLFSSGKKFSVYPFDIRFLNQDENSDSISKVLITVSSSKVKSAVKRNLLKRRIKESYRINKNIISNKLLMIVFVYVSEEISRFSVIDKAIKKILKKLSEL
;
A
#
# COMPACT_ATOMS: atom_id res chain seq x y z
N MET A 1 -22.25 12.82 -13.12
CA MET A 1 -22.26 11.73 -12.86
C MET A 1 -21.24 10.96 -13.41
N ASN A 2 -20.85 11.04 -14.49
CA ASN A 2 -19.92 10.33 -15.04
C ASN A 2 -18.58 10.47 -14.51
N GLU A 3 -18.20 11.62 -13.96
CA GLU A 3 -16.96 11.77 -13.32
C GLU A 3 -16.80 10.92 -12.15
N ARG A 4 -17.88 10.66 -11.46
CA ARG A 4 -17.89 9.81 -10.32
C ARG A 4 -17.54 8.39 -10.71
N SER A 5 -18.03 7.91 -11.82
CA SER A 5 -17.73 6.60 -12.33
C SER A 5 -16.28 6.52 -12.68
N LYS A 6 -15.72 7.53 -13.32
CA LYS A 6 -14.33 7.53 -13.69
C LYS A 6 -13.45 7.53 -12.46
N LYS A 7 -13.81 8.27 -11.44
CA LYS A 7 -13.06 8.26 -10.23
C LYS A 7 -13.06 6.91 -9.58
N GLY A 8 -14.16 6.21 -9.63
CA GLY A 8 -14.28 4.88 -9.07
C GLY A 8 -13.30 3.91 -9.67
N HIS A 9 -12.95 4.11 -10.94
CA HIS A 9 -12.05 3.25 -11.65
C HIS A 9 -10.67 3.24 -11.01
N PHE A 10 -10.17 4.39 -10.53
CA PHE A 10 -8.86 4.50 -9.93
C PHE A 10 -8.90 4.89 -8.46
N SER A 11 -10.04 4.79 -7.80
CA SER A 11 -10.11 5.17 -6.41
C SER A 11 -9.53 4.09 -5.50
N PHE A 12 -9.05 4.51 -4.33
CA PHE A 12 -8.62 3.59 -3.29
C PHE A 12 -9.83 3.38 -2.37
N SER A 13 -10.64 2.39 -2.70
CA SER A 13 -11.92 2.16 -2.02
C SER A 13 -11.74 1.52 -0.65
N LYS A 14 -12.83 1.54 0.12
CA LYS A 14 -12.85 0.91 1.42
C LYS A 14 -12.59 -0.59 1.34
N ARG A 15 -13.04 -1.24 0.27
CA ARG A 15 -12.82 -2.66 0.06
C ARG A 15 -11.35 -3.02 -0.11
N GLU A 16 -10.54 -2.07 -0.55
CA GLU A 16 -9.12 -2.29 -0.77
C GLU A 16 -8.28 -2.09 0.49
N ARG A 17 -8.89 -1.61 1.58
CA ARG A 17 -8.15 -1.32 2.80
C ARG A 17 -8.22 -2.48 3.77
N ILE A 18 -7.08 -2.82 4.36
CA ILE A 18 -7.03 -3.83 5.40
C ILE A 18 -7.26 -3.13 6.73
N SER A 19 -8.28 -3.57 7.46
CA SER A 19 -8.58 -2.98 8.77
C SER A 19 -8.72 -4.03 9.86
N GLU A 20 -8.81 -5.32 9.51
CA GLU A 20 -8.99 -6.35 10.51
C GLU A 20 -7.66 -6.66 11.20
N LYS A 21 -7.67 -6.57 12.52
CA LYS A 21 -6.46 -6.81 13.30
C LYS A 21 -5.88 -8.20 13.06
N LYS A 22 -6.75 -9.18 12.91
CA LYS A 22 -6.33 -10.55 12.68
C LYS A 22 -5.50 -10.68 11.40
N ILE A 23 -5.92 -10.01 10.33
CA ILE A 23 -5.20 -10.02 9.07
C ILE A 23 -3.87 -9.29 9.21
N ILE A 24 -3.89 -8.15 9.89
CA ILE A 24 -2.68 -7.35 10.11
C ILE A 24 -1.65 -8.17 10.89
N ASP A 25 -2.09 -8.85 11.95
CA ASP A 25 -1.21 -9.69 12.75
C ASP A 25 -0.62 -10.82 11.92
N SER A 26 -1.42 -11.43 11.04
CA SER A 26 -0.94 -12.49 10.16
C SER A 26 0.12 -11.98 9.20
N LEU A 27 -0.06 -10.78 8.67
CA LEU A 27 0.91 -10.19 7.76
C LEU A 27 2.24 -9.94 8.44
N PHE A 28 2.22 -9.47 9.68
CA PHE A 28 3.46 -9.21 10.40
C PHE A 28 4.13 -10.48 10.93
N SER A 29 3.35 -11.53 11.21
CA SER A 29 3.93 -12.75 11.75
C SER A 29 4.31 -13.76 10.66
N SER A 30 3.54 -13.87 9.60
CA SER A 30 3.73 -14.90 8.57
C SER A 30 3.97 -14.35 7.18
N GLY A 31 3.80 -13.05 7.00
CA GLY A 31 3.95 -12.45 5.68
C GLY A 31 5.38 -12.48 5.18
N LYS A 32 5.52 -12.57 3.88
CA LYS A 32 6.83 -12.42 3.25
C LYS A 32 7.21 -10.96 3.29
N LYS A 33 8.50 -10.68 3.36
CA LYS A 33 8.94 -9.30 3.52
C LYS A 33 10.10 -8.96 2.60
N PHE A 34 10.16 -7.71 2.20
CA PHE A 34 11.31 -7.13 1.53
C PHE A 34 11.27 -5.62 1.74
N SER A 35 12.34 -4.95 1.36
CA SER A 35 12.44 -3.50 1.54
C SER A 35 12.80 -2.81 0.25
N VAL A 36 12.16 -1.66 0.01
CA VAL A 36 12.55 -0.72 -1.04
C VAL A 36 12.45 0.65 -0.39
N TYR A 37 13.60 1.29 -0.12
CA TYR A 37 13.61 2.55 0.60
C TYR A 37 12.62 3.53 -0.04
N PRO A 38 11.79 4.22 0.72
CA PRO A 38 11.74 4.30 2.18
C PRO A 38 10.73 3.37 2.84
N PHE A 39 10.46 2.21 2.25
CA PHE A 39 9.43 1.30 2.72
C PHE A 39 9.96 -0.06 3.15
N ASP A 40 9.31 -0.61 4.17
CA ASP A 40 9.35 -2.04 4.46
C ASP A 40 8.02 -2.60 4.01
N ILE A 41 8.04 -3.74 3.34
CA ILE A 41 6.85 -4.35 2.75
C ILE A 41 6.61 -5.72 3.36
N ARG A 42 5.35 -6.02 3.67
CA ARG A 42 4.92 -7.36 4.05
C ARG A 42 3.75 -7.73 3.17
N PHE A 43 3.70 -8.98 2.72
CA PHE A 43 2.61 -9.39 1.85
C PHE A 43 2.31 -10.87 1.98
N LEU A 44 1.07 -11.22 1.66
CA LEU A 44 0.59 -12.60 1.59
C LEU A 44 -0.34 -12.70 0.38
N ASN A 45 -0.41 -13.89 -0.20
CA ASN A 45 -1.41 -14.14 -1.23
C ASN A 45 -2.77 -14.25 -0.58
N GLN A 46 -3.80 -13.76 -1.25
CA GLN A 46 -5.17 -13.93 -0.77
C GLN A 46 -5.70 -15.29 -1.19
N ASP A 47 -6.68 -15.77 -0.42
CA ASP A 47 -7.41 -16.96 -0.73
C ASP A 47 -8.23 -16.76 -1.98
N GLU A 48 -8.42 -17.78 -2.77
CA GLU A 48 -9.22 -17.70 -3.98
C GLU A 48 -10.67 -17.37 -3.69
N ASN A 49 -11.13 -17.68 -2.49
CA ASN A 49 -12.51 -17.42 -2.10
C ASN A 49 -12.75 -16.01 -1.59
N SER A 50 -11.72 -15.19 -1.55
CA SER A 50 -11.87 -13.82 -1.05
C SER A 50 -12.26 -12.88 -2.20
N ASP A 51 -12.35 -11.59 -1.92
CA ASP A 51 -12.66 -10.58 -2.93
C ASP A 51 -11.65 -10.65 -4.07
N SER A 52 -12.09 -10.24 -5.25
CA SER A 52 -11.24 -10.26 -6.44
C SER A 52 -10.32 -9.06 -6.55
N ILE A 53 -9.96 -8.45 -5.45
CA ILE A 53 -9.08 -7.28 -5.46
C ILE A 53 -8.00 -7.43 -4.39
N SER A 54 -6.86 -6.84 -4.66
CA SER A 54 -5.79 -6.77 -3.66
C SER A 54 -6.16 -5.78 -2.57
N LYS A 55 -5.72 -6.06 -1.36
CA LYS A 55 -6.00 -5.21 -0.20
C LYS A 55 -4.71 -4.68 0.39
N VAL A 56 -4.75 -3.47 0.90
CA VAL A 56 -3.55 -2.75 1.34
C VAL A 56 -3.75 -2.09 2.68
N LEU A 57 -2.69 -2.06 3.46
CA LEU A 57 -2.59 -1.22 4.65
C LEU A 57 -1.40 -0.29 4.46
N ILE A 58 -1.61 0.99 4.69
CA ILE A 58 -0.56 1.99 4.60
C ILE A 58 -0.32 2.54 5.98
N THR A 59 0.91 2.45 6.45
CA THR A 59 1.25 2.94 7.78
C THR A 59 2.57 3.69 7.74
N VAL A 60 2.72 4.67 8.61
CA VAL A 60 3.94 5.46 8.75
C VAL A 60 4.41 5.31 10.19
N SER A 61 5.67 4.91 10.36
CA SER A 61 6.24 4.67 11.68
C SER A 61 6.21 5.94 12.53
N SER A 62 5.54 5.88 13.68
CA SER A 62 5.46 7.03 14.58
C SER A 62 6.78 7.30 15.29
N SER A 63 7.66 6.31 15.37
CA SER A 63 8.98 6.52 15.94
C SER A 63 9.89 7.26 14.98
N LYS A 64 9.63 7.15 13.68
CA LYS A 64 10.43 7.84 12.65
C LYS A 64 9.87 9.20 12.32
N VAL A 65 8.55 9.34 12.22
CA VAL A 65 7.90 10.59 11.89
C VAL A 65 6.94 10.93 13.04
N LYS A 66 7.40 11.77 13.95
CA LYS A 66 6.67 12.04 15.19
C LYS A 66 5.47 12.96 15.02
N SER A 67 5.48 13.81 14.03
CA SER A 67 4.38 14.73 13.77
C SER A 67 3.20 14.00 13.11
N ALA A 68 2.04 14.04 13.74
CA ALA A 68 0.83 13.43 13.19
C ALA A 68 0.43 14.08 11.85
N VAL A 69 0.64 15.39 11.74
CA VAL A 69 0.34 16.12 10.51
C VAL A 69 1.20 15.62 9.37
N LYS A 70 2.49 15.42 9.64
CA LYS A 70 3.42 14.93 8.62
C LYS A 70 3.14 13.47 8.27
N ARG A 71 2.76 12.64 9.25
CA ARG A 71 2.37 11.27 8.96
C ARG A 71 1.15 11.23 8.03
N ASN A 72 0.18 12.08 8.27
CA ASN A 72 -1.01 12.14 7.42
C ASN A 72 -0.67 12.60 6.01
N LEU A 73 0.26 13.54 5.89
CA LEU A 73 0.72 13.99 4.59
C LEU A 73 1.37 12.83 3.81
N LEU A 74 2.25 12.09 4.47
CA LEU A 74 2.90 10.94 3.85
C LEU A 74 1.89 9.86 3.45
N LYS A 75 0.93 9.58 4.32
CA LYS A 75 -0.11 8.60 4.00
C LYS A 75 -0.90 9.00 2.76
N ARG A 76 -1.21 10.30 2.61
CA ARG A 76 -1.91 10.76 1.42
C ARG A 76 -1.08 10.56 0.16
N ARG A 77 0.21 10.86 0.24
CA ARG A 77 1.12 10.67 -0.91
C ARG A 77 1.23 9.20 -1.30
N ILE A 78 1.30 8.33 -0.30
CA ILE A 78 1.40 6.89 -0.54
C ILE A 78 0.11 6.36 -1.13
N LYS A 79 -1.04 6.78 -0.59
CA LYS A 79 -2.34 6.36 -1.12
C LYS A 79 -2.52 6.78 -2.57
N GLU A 80 -2.11 8.01 -2.87
CA GLU A 80 -2.25 8.53 -4.23
C GLU A 80 -1.36 7.74 -5.19
N SER A 81 -0.13 7.47 -4.81
CA SER A 81 0.78 6.67 -5.63
C SER A 81 0.23 5.26 -5.86
N TYR A 82 -0.27 4.63 -4.81
CA TYR A 82 -0.85 3.30 -4.95
C TYR A 82 -2.07 3.33 -5.87
N ARG A 83 -2.93 4.33 -5.67
CA ARG A 83 -4.15 4.46 -6.48
C ARG A 83 -3.85 4.49 -7.97
N ILE A 84 -2.85 5.27 -8.37
CA ILE A 84 -2.55 5.44 -9.80
C ILE A 84 -1.69 4.31 -10.37
N ASN A 85 -1.06 3.51 -9.52
CA ASN A 85 -0.18 2.44 -9.99
C ASN A 85 -0.70 1.03 -9.71
N LYS A 86 -1.83 0.89 -9.04
CA LYS A 86 -2.28 -0.43 -8.58
C LYS A 86 -2.54 -1.44 -9.68
N ASN A 87 -2.77 -0.97 -10.90
CA ASN A 87 -2.98 -1.89 -12.01
C ASN A 87 -1.72 -2.69 -12.35
N ILE A 88 -0.55 -2.29 -11.85
CA ILE A 88 0.68 -3.05 -12.06
C ILE A 88 0.54 -4.46 -11.46
N ILE A 89 -0.23 -4.59 -10.36
CA ILE A 89 -0.45 -5.89 -9.74
C ILE A 89 -1.82 -6.45 -10.05
N SER A 90 -2.44 -6.04 -11.15
CA SER A 90 -3.78 -6.52 -11.50
C SER A 90 -3.82 -8.03 -11.77
N ASN A 91 -2.65 -8.65 -12.02
CA ASN A 91 -2.54 -10.08 -12.24
C ASN A 91 -2.40 -10.88 -10.93
N LYS A 92 -2.45 -10.21 -9.79
CA LYS A 92 -2.26 -10.85 -8.48
C LYS A 92 -3.37 -10.48 -7.52
N LEU A 93 -3.63 -11.35 -6.57
CA LEU A 93 -4.53 -11.06 -5.45
C LEU A 93 -3.69 -11.11 -4.19
N LEU A 94 -3.36 -9.95 -3.67
CA LEU A 94 -2.41 -9.82 -2.56
C LEU A 94 -2.99 -9.03 -1.40
N MET A 95 -2.49 -9.31 -0.20
CA MET A 95 -2.66 -8.44 0.96
C MET A 95 -1.28 -7.85 1.22
N ILE A 96 -1.17 -6.53 1.23
CA ILE A 96 0.11 -5.84 1.30
C ILE A 96 0.10 -4.80 2.41
N VAL A 97 1.17 -4.76 3.20
CA VAL A 97 1.39 -3.67 4.15
C VAL A 97 2.58 -2.85 3.67
N PHE A 98 2.35 -1.56 3.50
CA PHE A 98 3.42 -0.60 3.20
C PHE A 98 3.75 0.11 4.51
N VAL A 99 4.95 -0.07 5.02
CA VAL A 99 5.41 0.62 6.23
C VAL A 99 6.47 1.63 5.83
N TYR A 100 6.16 2.90 5.99
CA TYR A 100 7.12 3.96 5.71
C TYR A 100 8.05 4.08 6.92
N VAL A 101 9.35 3.91 6.71
CA VAL A 101 10.31 3.81 7.81
C VAL A 101 11.44 4.84 7.74
N SER A 102 11.25 5.93 7.02
CA SER A 102 12.24 6.99 6.93
C SER A 102 11.86 8.16 7.83
N GLU A 103 12.87 8.85 8.36
CA GLU A 103 12.65 10.08 9.13
C GLU A 103 12.44 11.27 8.21
N GLU A 104 12.79 11.14 6.94
CA GLU A 104 12.64 12.22 5.98
C GLU A 104 11.20 12.27 5.46
N ILE A 105 10.75 13.47 5.15
CA ILE A 105 9.41 13.64 4.59
C ILE A 105 9.57 13.64 3.06
N SER A 106 9.53 12.46 2.47
CA SER A 106 9.81 12.29 1.06
C SER A 106 8.77 12.97 0.16
N ARG A 107 9.23 13.55 -0.92
CA ARG A 107 8.35 14.12 -1.94
C ARG A 107 7.56 13.01 -2.61
N PHE A 108 6.45 13.41 -3.22
CA PHE A 108 5.62 12.44 -3.93
C PHE A 108 6.43 11.67 -4.99
N SER A 109 7.33 12.34 -5.71
CA SER A 109 8.11 11.67 -6.76
C SER A 109 8.98 10.55 -6.23
N VAL A 110 9.54 10.72 -5.04
CA VAL A 110 10.37 9.70 -4.39
C VAL A 110 9.51 8.52 -3.97
N ILE A 111 8.36 8.81 -3.37
CA ILE A 111 7.41 7.79 -2.94
C ILE A 111 6.87 7.01 -4.15
N ASP A 112 6.49 7.74 -5.19
CA ASP A 112 5.92 7.14 -6.39
C ASP A 112 6.90 6.19 -7.08
N LYS A 113 8.16 6.58 -7.15
CA LYS A 113 9.19 5.74 -7.73
C LYS A 113 9.36 4.45 -6.93
N ALA A 114 9.36 4.56 -5.60
CA ALA A 114 9.48 3.39 -4.74
C ALA A 114 8.28 2.47 -4.87
N ILE A 115 7.07 3.03 -4.88
CA ILE A 115 5.83 2.26 -5.01
C ILE A 115 5.81 1.50 -6.34
N LYS A 116 6.17 2.16 -7.43
CA LYS A 116 6.24 1.50 -8.74
C LYS A 116 7.18 0.31 -8.72
N LYS A 117 8.34 0.48 -8.11
CA LYS A 117 9.32 -0.58 -8.01
C LYS A 117 8.79 -1.75 -7.17
N ILE A 118 8.14 -1.43 -6.06
CA ILE A 118 7.55 -2.44 -5.18
C ILE A 118 6.46 -3.23 -5.92
N LEU A 119 5.55 -2.54 -6.58
CA LEU A 119 4.45 -3.20 -7.28
C LEU A 119 4.95 -4.05 -8.44
N LYS A 120 5.96 -3.56 -9.15
CA LYS A 120 6.56 -4.34 -10.23
C LYS A 120 7.17 -5.62 -9.68
N LYS A 121 7.89 -5.53 -8.57
CA LYS A 121 8.50 -6.70 -7.95
C LYS A 121 7.42 -7.70 -7.52
N LEU A 122 6.34 -7.22 -6.94
CA LEU A 122 5.23 -8.08 -6.52
C LEU A 122 4.56 -8.75 -7.73
N SER A 123 4.43 -8.04 -8.84
CA SER A 123 3.79 -8.59 -10.02
C SER A 123 4.59 -9.71 -10.67
N GLU A 124 5.88 -9.76 -10.41
CA GLU A 124 6.78 -10.74 -11.00
C GLU A 124 6.96 -12.01 -10.16
N LEU A 125 6.36 -12.06 -9.00
CA LEU A 125 6.50 -13.22 -8.09
C LEU A 125 5.66 -14.43 -8.49
#